data_b69d9616c47507b6dc8be91cefce9ef2
#
_entry.id   b69d9616c47507b6dc8be91cefce9ef2
#
_cell.length_a   1.000
_cell.length_b   1.000
_cell.length_c   1.000
_cell.angle_alpha   90.00
_cell.angle_beta   90.00
_cell.angle_gamma   90.00
#
_symmetry.space_group_name_H-M   'P 1'
#
loop_
_entity.id
_entity.type
_entity.pdbx_description
1 polymer ?
#
loop_
_entity_poly.entity_id
_entity_poly.type
_entity_poly.pdbx_seq_one_letter_code
_entity_poly.pdbx_strand_id
1 'polypeptide(L)'
;MRPKCPACNQRLCAVNYRRAGVVHYRTRCDWCIKKARRVPVPEPRWRSAGYKKKTICDRCGFRSKYAAQLMVYHVDGNLNNNNMRNLKTVCQNCCVEIKRLDLTWSAGDLEPDL
;
A
#
# COMPACT_ATOMS: atom_id res chain seq x y z
N MET A 1 -7.76 7.73 38.11
CA MET A 1 -8.78 7.49 37.07
C MET A 1 -8.23 7.92 35.69
N ARG A 2 -8.31 7.06 34.72
CA ARG A 2 -7.81 7.41 33.37
C ARG A 2 -8.75 8.44 32.73
N PRO A 3 -8.23 9.55 32.20
CA PRO A 3 -9.06 10.54 31.51
C PRO A 3 -9.56 10.00 30.16
N LYS A 4 -10.71 10.48 29.74
CA LYS A 4 -11.23 10.19 28.39
C LYS A 4 -10.43 10.95 27.34
N CYS A 5 -10.22 10.30 26.18
CA CYS A 5 -9.56 10.91 25.03
C CYS A 5 -10.39 12.11 24.51
N PRO A 6 -9.86 13.32 24.46
CA PRO A 6 -10.62 14.49 23.97
C PRO A 6 -10.87 14.44 22.45
N ALA A 7 -10.09 13.64 21.70
CA ALA A 7 -10.23 13.57 20.25
C ALA A 7 -11.42 12.71 19.80
N CYS A 8 -11.65 11.54 20.44
CA CYS A 8 -12.75 10.65 20.10
C CYS A 8 -13.86 10.61 21.14
N ASN A 9 -13.58 11.00 22.37
CA ASN A 9 -14.51 11.03 23.51
C ASN A 9 -15.15 9.67 23.84
N GLN A 10 -14.59 8.59 23.34
CA GLN A 10 -15.11 7.22 23.48
C GLN A 10 -14.17 6.30 24.24
N ARG A 11 -12.87 6.51 24.15
CA ARG A 11 -11.83 5.68 24.74
C ARG A 11 -11.05 6.44 25.79
N LEU A 12 -10.48 5.71 26.75
CA LEU A 12 -9.60 6.29 27.74
C LEU A 12 -8.24 6.63 27.14
N CYS A 13 -7.59 7.69 27.64
CA CYS A 13 -6.25 8.04 27.21
C CYS A 13 -5.26 6.90 27.46
N ALA A 14 -4.27 6.75 26.56
CA ALA A 14 -3.23 5.76 26.70
C ALA A 14 -2.30 6.10 27.87
N VAL A 15 -1.75 5.06 28.52
CA VAL A 15 -0.72 5.23 29.55
C VAL A 15 0.59 5.61 28.85
N ASN A 16 1.19 6.73 29.28
CA ASN A 16 2.46 7.19 28.73
C ASN A 16 3.65 6.54 29.47
N TYR A 17 3.68 6.71 30.78
CA TYR A 17 4.70 6.10 31.64
C TYR A 17 4.25 6.08 33.08
N ARG A 18 4.96 5.31 33.93
CA ARG A 18 4.80 5.29 35.37
C ARG A 18 6.07 5.78 36.01
N ARG A 19 5.95 6.69 36.98
CA ARG A 19 7.07 7.23 37.75
C ARG A 19 6.69 7.38 39.20
N ALA A 20 7.49 6.82 40.12
CA ALA A 20 7.27 6.87 41.55
C ALA A 20 5.85 6.45 41.98
N GLY A 21 5.28 5.42 41.33
CA GLY A 21 3.92 4.92 41.61
C GLY A 21 2.80 5.76 40.99
N VAL A 22 3.13 6.85 40.31
CA VAL A 22 2.14 7.70 39.63
C VAL A 22 2.10 7.38 38.16
N VAL A 23 0.88 7.17 37.62
CA VAL A 23 0.65 6.91 36.20
C VAL A 23 0.42 8.21 35.46
N HIS A 24 1.21 8.43 34.41
CA HIS A 24 1.05 9.58 33.51
C HIS A 24 0.39 9.11 32.22
N TYR A 25 -0.63 9.83 31.79
CA TYR A 25 -1.41 9.48 30.59
C TYR A 25 -1.02 10.37 29.42
N ARG A 26 -1.15 9.81 28.21
CA ARG A 26 -1.05 10.60 26.98
C ARG A 26 -2.30 11.46 26.81
N THR A 27 -2.22 12.46 25.95
CA THR A 27 -3.35 13.36 25.68
C THR A 27 -4.45 12.72 24.83
N ARG A 28 -4.19 11.54 24.25
CA ARG A 28 -5.11 10.82 23.37
C ARG A 28 -5.06 9.32 23.67
N CYS A 29 -6.10 8.59 23.22
CA CYS A 29 -6.10 7.14 23.26
C CYS A 29 -5.17 6.55 22.18
N ASP A 30 -4.80 5.26 22.33
CA ASP A 30 -3.93 4.56 21.39
C ASP A 30 -4.43 4.62 19.95
N TRP A 31 -5.73 4.46 19.76
CA TRP A 31 -6.33 4.48 18.43
C TRP A 31 -6.14 5.84 17.73
N CYS A 32 -6.40 6.94 18.43
CA CYS A 32 -6.21 8.29 17.88
C CYS A 32 -4.74 8.62 17.62
N ILE A 33 -3.83 8.15 18.48
CA ILE A 33 -2.37 8.32 18.30
C ILE A 33 -1.92 7.57 17.05
N LYS A 34 -2.32 6.31 16.88
CA LYS A 34 -1.98 5.50 15.71
C LYS A 34 -2.55 6.10 14.43
N LYS A 35 -3.77 6.60 14.48
CA LYS A 35 -4.41 7.26 13.33
C LYS A 35 -3.66 8.53 12.92
N ALA A 36 -3.23 9.36 13.88
CA ALA A 36 -2.47 10.59 13.62
C ALA A 36 -1.06 10.32 13.09
N ARG A 37 -0.43 9.18 13.47
CA ARG A 37 0.90 8.76 13.00
C ARG A 37 0.87 7.98 11.70
N ARG A 38 -0.31 7.70 11.16
CA ARG A 38 -0.43 6.97 9.91
C ARG A 38 0.20 7.78 8.77
N VAL A 39 1.42 7.38 8.38
CA VAL A 39 2.10 7.98 7.23
C VAL A 39 1.36 7.56 5.97
N PRO A 40 1.01 8.49 5.08
CA PRO A 40 0.42 8.13 3.79
C PRO A 40 1.36 7.17 3.05
N VAL A 41 0.83 6.05 2.57
CA VAL A 41 1.61 5.13 1.72
C VAL A 41 1.94 5.88 0.43
N PRO A 42 3.23 5.93 0.00
CA PRO A 42 3.59 6.65 -1.20
C PRO A 42 2.91 6.04 -2.42
N GLU A 43 2.49 6.90 -3.33
CA GLU A 43 1.90 6.49 -4.60
C GLU A 43 2.93 5.72 -5.44
N PRO A 44 2.53 4.61 -6.12
CA PRO A 44 3.44 3.92 -7.03
C PRO A 44 4.00 4.85 -8.11
N ARG A 45 5.29 4.68 -8.44
CA ARG A 45 5.97 5.53 -9.45
C ARG A 45 5.27 5.49 -10.80
N TRP A 46 4.76 4.33 -11.22
CA TRP A 46 4.03 4.20 -12.48
C TRP A 46 2.72 4.99 -12.48
N ARG A 47 2.05 5.11 -11.34
CA ARG A 47 0.84 5.93 -11.19
C ARG A 47 1.17 7.42 -11.24
N SER A 48 2.23 7.84 -10.57
CA SER A 48 2.72 9.22 -10.61
C SER A 48 3.13 9.64 -12.01
N ALA A 49 3.59 8.69 -12.85
CA ALA A 49 3.90 8.92 -14.24
C ALA A 49 2.66 9.03 -15.16
N GLY A 50 1.45 8.76 -14.63
CA GLY A 50 0.20 8.86 -15.35
C GLY A 50 -0.37 7.55 -15.87
N TYR A 51 0.27 6.42 -15.62
CA TYR A 51 -0.25 5.10 -16.02
C TYR A 51 -1.36 4.65 -15.06
N LYS A 52 -2.46 4.16 -15.63
CA LYS A 52 -3.57 3.58 -14.86
C LYS A 52 -3.60 2.07 -15.06
N LYS A 53 -3.61 1.32 -13.95
CA LYS A 53 -3.74 -0.13 -13.99
C LYS A 53 -5.07 -0.52 -14.65
N LYS A 54 -4.99 -1.38 -15.64
CA LYS A 54 -6.17 -1.84 -16.38
C LYS A 54 -6.92 -2.90 -15.59
N THR A 55 -8.14 -3.22 -16.00
CA THR A 55 -8.95 -4.30 -15.44
C THR A 55 -8.81 -5.61 -16.22
N ILE A 56 -8.03 -5.61 -17.28
CA ILE A 56 -7.80 -6.74 -18.18
C ILE A 56 -6.29 -6.98 -18.28
N CYS A 57 -5.88 -8.26 -18.16
CA CYS A 57 -4.49 -8.64 -18.35
C CYS A 57 -4.05 -8.39 -19.79
N ASP A 58 -2.95 -7.66 -19.98
CA ASP A 58 -2.40 -7.36 -21.31
C ASP A 58 -1.81 -8.61 -21.99
N ARG A 59 -1.54 -9.68 -21.23
CA ARG A 59 -0.87 -10.88 -21.75
C ARG A 59 -1.85 -12.01 -22.11
N CYS A 60 -2.85 -12.27 -21.27
CA CYS A 60 -3.78 -13.39 -21.48
C CYS A 60 -5.25 -12.97 -21.62
N GLY A 61 -5.57 -11.68 -21.42
CA GLY A 61 -6.93 -11.18 -21.53
C GLY A 61 -7.84 -11.46 -20.33
N PHE A 62 -7.28 -11.95 -19.22
CA PHE A 62 -8.06 -12.18 -18.00
C PHE A 62 -8.68 -10.90 -17.51
N ARG A 63 -10.01 -10.93 -17.24
CA ARG A 63 -10.72 -9.79 -16.66
C ARG A 63 -10.81 -9.95 -15.15
N SER A 64 -10.28 -8.98 -14.40
CA SER A 64 -10.26 -9.04 -12.95
C SER A 64 -11.59 -8.60 -12.33
N LYS A 65 -11.91 -9.21 -11.17
CA LYS A 65 -12.98 -8.73 -10.28
C LYS A 65 -12.43 -7.77 -9.23
N TYR A 66 -11.17 -7.94 -8.86
CA TYR A 66 -10.48 -7.16 -7.84
C TYR A 66 -9.17 -6.62 -8.38
N ALA A 67 -8.81 -5.40 -8.01
CA ALA A 67 -7.56 -4.77 -8.45
C ALA A 67 -6.31 -5.58 -8.06
N ALA A 68 -6.36 -6.25 -6.92
CA ALA A 68 -5.25 -7.08 -6.42
C ALA A 68 -4.96 -8.31 -7.31
N GLN A 69 -5.87 -8.70 -8.20
CA GLN A 69 -5.65 -9.81 -9.15
C GLN A 69 -4.71 -9.43 -10.30
N LEU A 70 -4.45 -8.15 -10.48
CA LEU A 70 -3.58 -7.62 -11.53
C LEU A 70 -2.44 -6.81 -10.92
N MET A 71 -1.28 -6.88 -11.58
CA MET A 71 -0.08 -6.11 -11.20
C MET A 71 0.49 -5.40 -12.41
N VAL A 72 1.18 -4.28 -12.15
CA VAL A 72 1.88 -3.52 -13.19
C VAL A 72 3.33 -4.00 -13.29
N TYR A 73 3.79 -4.30 -14.50
CA TYR A 73 5.14 -4.77 -14.79
C TYR A 73 5.88 -3.80 -15.71
N HIS A 74 7.20 -3.76 -15.53
CA HIS A 74 8.12 -3.03 -16.40
C HIS A 74 8.78 -4.02 -17.37
N VAL A 75 8.52 -3.90 -18.65
CA VAL A 75 8.93 -4.86 -19.67
C VAL A 75 10.46 -4.95 -19.80
N ASP A 76 11.17 -3.82 -19.72
CA ASP A 76 12.62 -3.78 -19.78
C ASP A 76 13.35 -4.13 -18.47
N GLY A 77 12.59 -4.36 -17.40
CA GLY A 77 13.13 -4.63 -16.07
C GLY A 77 13.63 -3.40 -15.32
N ASN A 78 13.54 -2.22 -15.89
CA ASN A 78 13.96 -0.97 -15.25
C ASN A 78 12.78 -0.28 -14.56
N LEU A 79 12.74 -0.33 -13.24
CA LEU A 79 11.66 0.25 -12.44
C LEU A 79 11.61 1.78 -12.51
N ASN A 80 12.66 2.43 -12.99
CA ASN A 80 12.71 3.87 -13.18
C ASN A 80 12.17 4.30 -14.55
N ASN A 81 11.97 3.35 -15.47
CA ASN A 81 11.42 3.63 -16.79
C ASN A 81 9.89 3.47 -16.75
N ASN A 82 9.18 4.53 -16.41
CA ASN A 82 7.72 4.55 -16.31
C ASN A 82 7.04 5.09 -17.57
N ASN A 83 7.66 4.86 -18.74
CA ASN A 83 7.05 5.16 -20.02
C ASN A 83 5.84 4.22 -20.24
N MET A 84 4.73 4.77 -20.75
CA MET A 84 3.49 4.02 -21.01
C MET A 84 3.72 2.77 -21.85
N ARG A 85 4.66 2.81 -22.81
CA ARG A 85 5.00 1.67 -23.67
C ARG A 85 5.73 0.55 -22.93
N ASN A 86 6.37 0.88 -21.81
CA ASN A 86 7.12 -0.07 -20.99
C ASN A 86 6.28 -0.69 -19.88
N LEU A 87 5.09 -0.17 -19.62
CA LEU A 87 4.21 -0.61 -18.54
C LEU A 87 3.13 -1.53 -19.08
N LYS A 88 2.94 -2.68 -18.42
CA LYS A 88 1.91 -3.67 -18.75
C LYS A 88 1.19 -4.10 -17.48
N THR A 89 -0.11 -4.26 -17.58
CA THR A 89 -0.94 -4.85 -16.52
C THR A 89 -1.07 -6.34 -16.76
N VAL A 90 -0.67 -7.18 -15.81
CA VAL A 90 -0.71 -8.64 -15.93
C VAL A 90 -1.40 -9.28 -14.73
N CYS A 91 -2.09 -10.40 -14.95
CA CYS A 91 -2.72 -11.15 -13.88
C CYS A 91 -1.72 -12.01 -13.10
N GLN A 92 -2.13 -12.54 -11.96
CA GLN A 92 -1.26 -13.37 -11.11
C GLN A 92 -0.77 -14.62 -11.81
N ASN A 93 -1.58 -15.25 -12.66
CA ASN A 93 -1.17 -16.41 -13.46
C ASN A 93 -0.05 -16.05 -14.43
N CYS A 94 -0.14 -14.92 -15.10
CA CYS A 94 0.92 -14.43 -15.98
C CYS A 94 2.18 -14.05 -15.20
N CYS A 95 2.06 -13.58 -13.96
CA CYS A 95 3.22 -13.33 -13.09
C CYS A 95 4.04 -14.61 -12.89
N VAL A 96 3.40 -15.75 -12.66
CA VAL A 96 4.07 -17.05 -12.51
C VAL A 96 4.77 -17.42 -13.81
N GLU A 97 4.12 -17.26 -14.95
CA GLU A 97 4.71 -17.57 -16.27
C GLU A 97 5.91 -16.70 -16.59
N ILE A 98 5.83 -15.40 -16.29
CA ILE A 98 6.95 -14.46 -16.49
C ILE A 98 8.18 -14.93 -15.71
N LYS A 99 8.02 -15.37 -14.48
CA LYS A 99 9.11 -15.90 -13.64
C LYS A 99 9.67 -17.21 -14.20
N ARG A 100 8.80 -18.12 -14.67
CA ARG A 100 9.22 -19.41 -15.22
C ARG A 100 9.95 -19.28 -16.56
N LEU A 101 9.52 -18.35 -17.40
CA LEU A 101 10.12 -18.10 -18.70
C LEU A 101 11.37 -17.21 -18.62
N ASP A 102 11.71 -16.75 -17.43
CA ASP A 102 12.86 -15.88 -17.17
C ASP A 102 12.88 -14.63 -18.06
N LEU A 103 11.72 -14.00 -18.19
CA LEU A 103 11.57 -12.78 -18.96
C LEU A 103 12.20 -11.59 -18.20
N THR A 104 12.62 -10.57 -18.95
CA THR A 104 13.20 -9.33 -18.37
C THR A 104 12.21 -8.52 -17.55
N TRP A 105 10.94 -8.81 -17.66
CA TRP A 105 9.85 -8.11 -16.99
C TRP A 105 10.03 -8.11 -15.47
N SER A 106 9.97 -6.94 -14.86
CA SER A 106 10.05 -6.76 -13.40
C SER A 106 8.79 -6.13 -12.86
N ALA A 107 8.33 -6.64 -11.71
CA ALA A 107 7.17 -6.07 -11.02
C ALA A 107 7.46 -4.64 -10.59
N GLY A 108 6.53 -3.74 -10.89
CA GLY A 108 6.59 -2.35 -10.42
C GLY A 108 6.20 -2.22 -8.96
N ASP A 109 6.15 -0.99 -8.49
CA ASP A 109 5.72 -0.69 -7.13
C ASP A 109 4.28 -1.18 -6.92
N LEU A 110 4.02 -1.76 -5.78
CA LEU A 110 2.69 -2.23 -5.44
C LEU A 110 1.72 -1.07 -5.20
N GLU A 111 0.48 -1.26 -5.64
CA GLU A 111 -0.59 -0.34 -5.31
C GLU A 111 -0.95 -0.50 -3.84
N PRO A 112 -1.00 0.59 -3.05
CA PRO A 112 -1.35 0.48 -1.64
C PRO A 112 -2.80 -0.01 -1.47
N ASP A 113 -3.01 -0.92 -0.54
CA ASP A 113 -4.34 -1.32 -0.10
C ASP A 113 -4.96 -0.16 0.68
N LEU A 114 -5.95 0.43 0.11
CA LEU A 114 -6.71 1.51 0.73
C LEU A 114 -7.98 0.99 1.39
#